data_0857cc5244fb0e3b3f0eb0339de1a6f4
#
_entry.id   0857cc5244fb0e3b3f0eb0339de1a6f4
#
_cell.length_a   1.000
_cell.length_b   1.000
_cell.length_c   1.000
_cell.angle_alpha   90.00
_cell.angle_beta   90.00
_cell.angle_gamma   90.00
#
_symmetry.space_group_name_H-M   'P 1'
#
loop_
_entity.id
_entity.type
_entity.pdbx_description
1 polymer ?
#
loop_
_entity_poly.entity_id
_entity_poly.type
_entity_poly.pdbx_seq_one_letter_code
_entity_poly.pdbx_strand_id
1 'polypeptide(L)'
;QSHWSKNLKPGDSFTTVPVAVGVGHDDFEEAIGTLTKYRRRIRRPNKDNENLPVIFNDYMNCLFGDPTTEKEFPLVDAAEKAGCEYFVIDAGWYADGNWWDSVGEWQESKKRFPNGVREVTDYIRSKGMIPGVWLELEVMGINCKKASILPDECFFLRHGKRVYDRSRYQLDFRHPLVIEHVTEVIDRVVRDYGVGYIKMDYNIEPGIGTEVDADSFGDGLLEHERAYLAWLDGIYKKYPDLVIENCSSGGLRMDYAMLARNSIQSTSDQEDYRNYATISANAAIGVTPEQAAIWSYPLRDGTKEEVIFNMVNALLLRIHQSGHLAEISPERFELVKEGIDCYKEIRSGIKDGVPFWPMGWADNEEKHLAAGIRVPGDVIYLGVWRRGGEAGFEVPLDRAFPGKELEVSCIYPKACGDVFHYDDYSKTLQIHFPETYMARLFQIKVK
;
A
#
# COMPACT_ATOMS: atom_id res chain seq x y z
N GLN A 1 -1.32 10.79 -24.16
CA GLN A 1 -1.27 9.36 -24.47
C GLN A 1 -1.14 9.14 -25.96
N SER A 2 -0.30 8.19 -26.38
CA SER A 2 -0.30 7.67 -27.73
C SER A 2 -1.65 7.02 -28.03
N HIS A 3 -2.11 7.07 -29.29
CA HIS A 3 -3.38 6.49 -29.74
C HIS A 3 -4.66 7.12 -29.17
N TRP A 4 -4.58 8.31 -28.56
CA TRP A 4 -5.76 9.06 -28.16
C TRP A 4 -6.11 10.13 -29.19
N SER A 5 -7.35 10.16 -29.62
CA SER A 5 -7.97 11.23 -30.39
C SER A 5 -9.46 11.28 -30.10
N LYS A 6 -10.07 12.47 -30.22
CA LYS A 6 -11.49 12.70 -30.01
C LYS A 6 -12.05 13.53 -31.16
N ASN A 7 -13.15 13.09 -31.76
CA ASN A 7 -13.86 13.85 -32.77
C ASN A 7 -14.85 14.81 -32.09
N LEU A 8 -14.63 16.11 -32.24
CA LEU A 8 -15.54 17.13 -31.72
C LEU A 8 -16.36 17.70 -32.88
N LYS A 9 -17.68 17.57 -32.82
CA LYS A 9 -18.61 18.20 -33.74
C LYS A 9 -18.84 19.66 -33.33
N PRO A 10 -19.35 20.49 -34.22
CA PRO A 10 -19.72 21.86 -33.87
C PRO A 10 -20.67 21.90 -32.67
N GLY A 11 -20.26 22.61 -31.61
CA GLY A 11 -20.98 22.70 -30.34
C GLY A 11 -20.57 21.70 -29.26
N ASP A 12 -19.75 20.68 -29.59
CA ASP A 12 -19.21 19.74 -28.60
C ASP A 12 -18.09 20.40 -27.78
N SER A 13 -17.90 19.90 -26.58
CA SER A 13 -16.79 20.26 -25.69
C SER A 13 -16.12 19.02 -25.13
N PHE A 14 -14.84 19.13 -24.83
CA PHE A 14 -14.07 18.09 -24.13
C PHE A 14 -13.34 18.69 -22.95
N THR A 15 -13.49 18.08 -21.79
CA THR A 15 -12.74 18.42 -20.58
C THR A 15 -11.62 17.42 -20.36
N THR A 16 -10.39 17.91 -20.27
CA THR A 16 -9.21 17.08 -19.97
C THR A 16 -9.26 16.57 -18.53
N VAL A 17 -8.39 15.61 -18.20
CA VAL A 17 -8.15 15.25 -16.80
C VAL A 17 -7.56 16.46 -16.05
N PRO A 18 -7.93 16.67 -14.76
CA PRO A 18 -7.33 17.73 -13.95
C PRO A 18 -5.82 17.51 -13.78
N VAL A 19 -5.08 18.60 -13.84
CA VAL A 19 -3.62 18.60 -13.58
C VAL A 19 -3.33 19.61 -12.48
N ALA A 20 -2.60 19.18 -11.44
CA ALA A 20 -2.10 20.06 -10.39
C ALA A 20 -0.64 20.43 -10.65
N VAL A 21 -0.31 21.72 -10.52
CA VAL A 21 1.06 22.21 -10.61
C VAL A 21 1.39 22.89 -9.28
N GLY A 22 2.52 22.50 -8.68
CA GLY A 22 3.03 23.08 -7.44
C GLY A 22 4.42 23.67 -7.66
N VAL A 23 4.76 24.70 -6.91
CA VAL A 23 6.08 25.34 -6.92
C VAL A 23 6.57 25.44 -5.48
N GLY A 24 7.80 24.99 -5.21
CA GLY A 24 8.56 25.25 -3.99
C GLY A 24 9.52 26.42 -4.20
N HIS A 25 9.90 27.12 -3.14
CA HIS A 25 10.81 28.25 -3.18
C HIS A 25 12.26 27.81 -2.98
N ASP A 26 12.53 26.95 -1.98
CA ASP A 26 13.89 26.65 -1.53
C ASP A 26 14.46 25.36 -2.15
N ASP A 27 13.80 24.23 -1.94
CA ASP A 27 14.31 22.92 -2.37
C ASP A 27 13.19 21.93 -2.75
N PHE A 28 13.60 20.70 -3.08
CA PHE A 28 12.65 19.65 -3.43
C PHE A 28 11.77 19.21 -2.24
N GLU A 29 12.26 19.28 -1.00
CA GLU A 29 11.48 18.92 0.19
C GLU A 29 10.28 19.85 0.36
N GLU A 30 10.48 21.16 0.14
CA GLU A 30 9.38 22.12 0.19
C GLU A 30 8.35 21.85 -0.92
N ALA A 31 8.81 21.55 -2.14
CA ALA A 31 7.93 21.20 -3.24
C ALA A 31 7.09 19.93 -2.93
N ILE A 32 7.72 18.88 -2.40
CA ILE A 32 7.03 17.65 -1.97
C ILE A 32 6.11 17.93 -0.78
N GLY A 33 6.53 18.73 0.19
CA GLY A 33 5.69 19.16 1.32
C GLY A 33 4.43 19.89 0.86
N THR A 34 4.55 20.76 -0.15
CA THR A 34 3.43 21.48 -0.78
C THR A 34 2.48 20.50 -1.48
N LEU A 35 3.01 19.54 -2.24
CA LEU A 35 2.20 18.48 -2.87
C LEU A 35 1.52 17.58 -1.83
N THR A 36 2.19 17.24 -0.74
CA THR A 36 1.63 16.45 0.35
C THR A 36 0.41 17.15 0.97
N LYS A 37 0.53 18.46 1.25
CA LYS A 37 -0.60 19.27 1.76
C LYS A 37 -1.75 19.34 0.76
N TYR A 38 -1.44 19.50 -0.53
CA TYR A 38 -2.46 19.51 -1.59
C TYR A 38 -3.18 18.17 -1.69
N ARG A 39 -2.46 17.04 -1.71
CA ARG A 39 -3.02 15.68 -1.74
C ARG A 39 -3.99 15.44 -0.60
N ARG A 40 -3.63 15.84 0.63
CA ARG A 40 -4.53 15.76 1.80
C ARG A 40 -5.81 16.55 1.61
N ARG A 41 -5.73 17.72 0.99
CA ARG A 41 -6.89 18.60 0.78
C ARG A 41 -7.89 18.05 -0.24
N ILE A 42 -7.42 17.36 -1.27
CA ILE A 42 -8.27 16.81 -2.34
C ILE A 42 -8.76 15.39 -2.04
N ARG A 43 -8.14 14.71 -1.08
CA ARG A 43 -8.48 13.35 -0.71
C ARG A 43 -9.84 13.29 -0.01
N ARG A 44 -10.63 12.25 -0.34
CA ARG A 44 -11.86 11.92 0.36
C ARG A 44 -11.57 11.73 1.86
N PRO A 45 -12.33 12.36 2.78
CA PRO A 45 -12.18 12.11 4.22
C PRO A 45 -12.46 10.64 4.55
N ASN A 46 -11.62 10.04 5.40
CA ASN A 46 -11.75 8.65 5.80
C ASN A 46 -11.20 8.46 7.22
N LYS A 47 -11.93 7.73 8.08
CA LYS A 47 -11.50 7.40 9.45
C LYS A 47 -10.20 6.60 9.48
N ASP A 48 -9.94 5.80 8.44
CA ASP A 48 -8.72 5.04 8.29
C ASP A 48 -7.48 5.95 8.24
N ASN A 49 -7.55 7.05 7.50
CA ASN A 49 -6.47 8.05 7.44
C ASN A 49 -6.33 8.89 8.72
N GLU A 50 -7.33 8.90 9.60
CA GLU A 50 -7.23 9.54 10.92
C GLU A 50 -6.58 8.61 11.96
N ASN A 51 -6.86 7.33 11.91
CA ASN A 51 -6.47 6.35 12.91
C ASN A 51 -5.22 5.53 12.53
N LEU A 52 -4.90 5.43 11.26
CA LEU A 52 -3.77 4.66 10.70
C LEU A 52 -3.67 3.24 11.28
N PRO A 53 -4.71 2.40 11.18
CA PRO A 53 -4.66 1.05 11.74
C PRO A 53 -3.57 0.21 11.10
N VAL A 54 -3.01 -0.71 11.89
CA VAL A 54 -2.02 -1.69 11.44
C VAL A 54 -2.71 -2.79 10.66
N ILE A 55 -2.21 -3.08 9.46
CA ILE A 55 -2.76 -4.08 8.56
C ILE A 55 -1.94 -5.36 8.68
N PHE A 56 -2.59 -6.52 8.76
CA PHE A 56 -1.98 -7.81 8.44
C PHE A 56 -2.55 -8.31 7.12
N ASN A 57 -1.68 -8.84 6.25
CA ASN A 57 -2.06 -9.44 4.98
C ASN A 57 -1.28 -10.74 4.79
N ASP A 58 -1.95 -11.81 4.38
CA ASP A 58 -1.42 -13.17 4.32
C ASP A 58 -0.56 -13.49 3.09
N TYR A 59 -0.31 -12.52 2.20
CA TYR A 59 0.35 -12.79 0.91
C TYR A 59 1.88 -12.80 0.98
N MET A 60 2.48 -11.62 1.27
CA MET A 60 3.90 -11.36 1.03
C MET A 60 4.81 -12.15 1.99
N ASN A 61 5.70 -12.98 1.43
CA ASN A 61 6.55 -13.88 2.21
C ASN A 61 5.77 -14.71 3.26
N CYS A 62 4.52 -15.04 2.93
CA CYS A 62 3.59 -15.78 3.76
C CYS A 62 2.91 -16.88 2.91
N LEU A 63 1.65 -16.73 2.53
CA LEU A 63 0.91 -17.76 1.82
C LEU A 63 0.98 -17.67 0.29
N PHE A 64 1.35 -16.54 -0.29
CA PHE A 64 1.51 -16.34 -1.74
C PHE A 64 0.30 -16.81 -2.59
N GLY A 65 -0.92 -16.52 -2.12
CA GLY A 65 -2.14 -16.90 -2.82
C GLY A 65 -2.61 -18.35 -2.56
N ASP A 66 -2.20 -18.94 -1.45
CA ASP A 66 -2.66 -20.26 -1.00
C ASP A 66 -3.35 -20.22 0.38
N PRO A 67 -4.35 -19.31 0.59
CA PRO A 67 -5.10 -19.24 1.83
C PRO A 67 -6.03 -20.44 1.99
N THR A 68 -6.16 -20.95 3.22
CA THR A 68 -7.15 -21.96 3.61
C THR A 68 -7.58 -21.70 5.05
N THR A 69 -8.79 -22.12 5.43
CA THR A 69 -9.27 -22.01 6.83
C THR A 69 -8.22 -22.45 7.85
N GLU A 70 -7.54 -23.57 7.59
CA GLU A 70 -6.54 -24.15 8.49
C GLU A 70 -5.30 -23.25 8.65
N LYS A 71 -4.85 -22.61 7.57
CA LYS A 71 -3.68 -21.72 7.56
C LYS A 71 -3.99 -20.35 8.15
N GLU A 72 -5.22 -19.86 7.95
CA GLU A 72 -5.61 -18.53 8.41
C GLU A 72 -5.72 -18.43 9.93
N PHE A 73 -6.30 -19.40 10.61
CA PHE A 73 -6.51 -19.30 12.06
C PHE A 73 -5.25 -19.01 12.86
N PRO A 74 -4.12 -19.71 12.68
CA PRO A 74 -2.88 -19.39 13.38
C PRO A 74 -2.34 -17.99 13.05
N LEU A 75 -2.50 -17.54 11.81
CA LEU A 75 -2.07 -16.20 11.39
C LEU A 75 -2.95 -15.11 12.02
N VAL A 76 -4.27 -15.33 12.10
CA VAL A 76 -5.21 -14.43 12.80
C VAL A 76 -4.82 -14.27 14.26
N ASP A 77 -4.52 -15.39 14.96
CA ASP A 77 -4.09 -15.35 16.36
C ASP A 77 -2.76 -14.61 16.54
N ALA A 78 -1.81 -14.82 15.63
CA ALA A 78 -0.51 -14.12 15.66
C ALA A 78 -0.66 -12.63 15.36
N ALA A 79 -1.46 -12.26 14.38
CA ALA A 79 -1.74 -10.87 14.02
C ALA A 79 -2.41 -10.10 15.17
N GLU A 80 -3.40 -10.70 15.83
CA GLU A 80 -4.04 -10.12 17.02
C GLU A 80 -3.04 -9.89 18.15
N LYS A 81 -2.23 -10.88 18.48
CA LYS A 81 -1.19 -10.79 19.53
C LYS A 81 -0.13 -9.73 19.21
N ALA A 82 0.24 -9.58 17.93
CA ALA A 82 1.15 -8.54 17.48
C ALA A 82 0.53 -7.13 17.55
N GLY A 83 -0.80 -7.03 17.59
CA GLY A 83 -1.53 -5.78 17.71
C GLY A 83 -2.03 -5.23 16.38
N CYS A 84 -2.20 -6.07 15.34
CA CYS A 84 -2.83 -5.69 14.09
C CYS A 84 -4.32 -5.36 14.29
N GLU A 85 -4.86 -4.52 13.42
CA GLU A 85 -6.23 -3.99 13.53
C GLU A 85 -7.08 -4.36 12.29
N TYR A 86 -6.44 -4.65 11.15
CA TYR A 86 -7.03 -5.27 9.97
C TYR A 86 -6.37 -6.63 9.73
N PHE A 87 -7.15 -7.58 9.18
CA PHE A 87 -6.62 -8.84 8.68
C PHE A 87 -7.18 -9.12 7.29
N VAL A 88 -6.30 -9.22 6.28
CA VAL A 88 -6.66 -9.33 4.86
C VAL A 88 -6.30 -10.71 4.34
N ILE A 89 -7.31 -11.45 3.86
CA ILE A 89 -7.15 -12.68 3.07
C ILE A 89 -6.88 -12.24 1.64
N ASP A 90 -5.65 -12.41 1.17
CA ASP A 90 -5.21 -11.94 -0.15
C ASP A 90 -5.64 -12.91 -1.27
N ALA A 91 -5.05 -12.84 -2.44
CA ALA A 91 -5.38 -13.63 -3.62
C ALA A 91 -5.48 -15.15 -3.32
N GLY A 92 -6.34 -15.85 -4.07
CA GLY A 92 -6.48 -17.31 -4.00
C GLY A 92 -7.72 -17.80 -3.25
N TRP A 93 -8.35 -17.01 -2.40
CA TRP A 93 -9.50 -17.43 -1.61
C TRP A 93 -10.70 -17.93 -2.44
N TYR A 94 -10.80 -17.49 -3.69
CA TYR A 94 -11.88 -17.82 -4.66
C TYR A 94 -11.53 -18.99 -5.60
N ALA A 95 -10.29 -19.48 -5.59
CA ALA A 95 -9.79 -20.40 -6.60
C ALA A 95 -9.53 -21.81 -6.05
N ASP A 96 -10.03 -22.85 -6.70
CA ASP A 96 -9.73 -24.24 -6.36
C ASP A 96 -8.31 -24.68 -6.80
N GLY A 97 -7.74 -23.99 -7.79
CA GLY A 97 -6.43 -24.24 -8.38
C GLY A 97 -5.60 -22.97 -8.52
N ASN A 98 -5.12 -22.70 -9.73
CA ASN A 98 -4.39 -21.47 -10.02
C ASN A 98 -5.31 -20.26 -9.88
N TRP A 99 -4.96 -19.37 -8.94
CA TRP A 99 -5.77 -18.19 -8.66
C TRP A 99 -5.67 -17.12 -9.78
N TRP A 100 -4.54 -17.10 -10.52
CA TRP A 100 -4.26 -16.04 -11.49
C TRP A 100 -5.24 -16.00 -12.67
N ASP A 101 -5.61 -17.14 -13.21
CA ASP A 101 -6.46 -17.27 -14.41
C ASP A 101 -7.92 -17.57 -14.10
N SER A 102 -8.30 -17.65 -12.81
CA SER A 102 -9.67 -17.92 -12.33
C SER A 102 -10.35 -16.72 -11.68
N VAL A 103 -9.73 -15.54 -11.70
CA VAL A 103 -10.34 -14.27 -11.22
C VAL A 103 -11.62 -13.95 -11.99
N GLY A 104 -12.63 -13.37 -11.32
CA GLY A 104 -13.82 -12.85 -11.99
C GLY A 104 -15.15 -13.14 -11.29
N GLU A 105 -15.45 -14.34 -10.81
CA GLU A 105 -16.71 -14.64 -10.10
C GLU A 105 -16.69 -14.21 -8.64
N TRP A 106 -15.53 -14.25 -8.01
CA TRP A 106 -15.31 -13.82 -6.63
C TRP A 106 -16.21 -14.53 -5.62
N GLN A 107 -16.41 -15.82 -5.82
CA GLN A 107 -17.06 -16.71 -4.87
C GLN A 107 -16.01 -17.57 -4.18
N GLU A 108 -16.19 -17.84 -2.89
CA GLU A 108 -15.23 -18.62 -2.12
C GLU A 108 -15.03 -20.02 -2.66
N SER A 109 -13.79 -20.51 -2.66
CA SER A 109 -13.45 -21.90 -2.92
C SER A 109 -13.91 -22.78 -1.75
N LYS A 110 -14.82 -23.71 -2.00
CA LYS A 110 -15.25 -24.68 -0.98
C LYS A 110 -14.18 -25.70 -0.63
N LYS A 111 -13.17 -25.86 -1.48
CA LYS A 111 -11.99 -26.68 -1.18
C LYS A 111 -11.09 -26.02 -0.14
N ARG A 112 -10.90 -24.69 -0.23
CA ARG A 112 -10.06 -23.90 0.67
C ARG A 112 -10.79 -23.52 1.95
N PHE A 113 -12.06 -23.20 1.82
CA PHE A 113 -12.97 -22.76 2.89
C PHE A 113 -14.21 -23.65 2.92
N PRO A 114 -14.14 -24.87 3.49
CA PRO A 114 -15.26 -25.84 3.47
C PRO A 114 -16.54 -25.28 4.09
N ASN A 115 -16.43 -24.48 5.14
CA ASN A 115 -17.54 -23.84 5.83
C ASN A 115 -17.82 -22.41 5.32
N GLY A 116 -17.15 -21.99 4.24
CA GLY A 116 -17.20 -20.63 3.67
C GLY A 116 -16.19 -19.66 4.29
N VAL A 117 -15.84 -18.63 3.51
CA VAL A 117 -14.95 -17.55 3.96
C VAL A 117 -15.52 -16.85 5.19
N ARG A 118 -16.85 -16.85 5.35
CA ARG A 118 -17.54 -16.25 6.51
C ARG A 118 -17.04 -16.79 7.86
N GLU A 119 -16.70 -18.06 7.95
CA GLU A 119 -16.11 -18.66 9.16
C GLU A 119 -14.83 -17.93 9.58
N VAL A 120 -13.92 -17.69 8.63
CA VAL A 120 -12.65 -17.00 8.90
C VAL A 120 -12.88 -15.50 9.19
N THR A 121 -13.74 -14.83 8.44
CA THR A 121 -14.02 -13.41 8.70
C THR A 121 -14.76 -13.18 10.03
N ASP A 122 -15.61 -14.11 10.48
CA ASP A 122 -16.20 -14.07 11.82
C ASP A 122 -15.15 -14.31 12.91
N TYR A 123 -14.18 -15.20 12.66
CA TYR A 123 -13.07 -15.43 13.57
C TYR A 123 -12.18 -14.18 13.70
N ILE A 124 -11.83 -13.52 12.59
CA ILE A 124 -11.09 -12.26 12.59
C ILE A 124 -11.83 -11.20 13.46
N ARG A 125 -13.16 -11.05 13.26
CA ARG A 125 -13.96 -10.12 14.07
C ARG A 125 -13.99 -10.49 15.55
N SER A 126 -14.02 -11.78 15.87
CA SER A 126 -13.99 -12.25 17.26
C SER A 126 -12.70 -11.86 17.99
N LYS A 127 -11.62 -11.62 17.24
CA LYS A 127 -10.34 -11.10 17.73
C LYS A 127 -10.25 -9.57 17.76
N GLY A 128 -11.34 -8.88 17.44
CA GLY A 128 -11.38 -7.41 17.42
C GLY A 128 -10.80 -6.74 16.19
N MET A 129 -10.40 -7.50 15.17
CA MET A 129 -9.89 -6.99 13.89
C MET A 129 -11.00 -6.85 12.85
N ILE A 130 -10.79 -5.99 11.87
CA ILE A 130 -11.67 -5.82 10.71
C ILE A 130 -11.17 -6.77 9.59
N PRO A 131 -12.01 -7.68 9.08
CA PRO A 131 -11.63 -8.57 8.00
C PRO A 131 -11.57 -7.85 6.65
N GLY A 132 -10.60 -8.23 5.84
CA GLY A 132 -10.42 -7.79 4.47
C GLY A 132 -10.28 -8.94 3.49
N VAL A 133 -10.49 -8.63 2.19
CA VAL A 133 -10.21 -9.55 1.08
C VAL A 133 -9.56 -8.82 -0.08
N TRP A 134 -8.80 -9.58 -0.86
CA TRP A 134 -8.24 -9.13 -2.12
C TRP A 134 -9.25 -9.32 -3.26
N LEU A 135 -9.36 -8.31 -4.13
CA LEU A 135 -10.15 -8.32 -5.36
C LEU A 135 -9.37 -7.68 -6.51
N GLU A 136 -9.70 -8.08 -7.74
CA GLU A 136 -9.23 -7.46 -8.97
C GLU A 136 -10.40 -7.38 -9.95
N LEU A 137 -11.22 -6.32 -9.83
CA LEU A 137 -12.54 -6.25 -10.47
C LEU A 137 -12.52 -5.82 -11.93
N GLU A 138 -11.41 -5.27 -12.42
CA GLU A 138 -11.28 -4.81 -13.80
C GLU A 138 -10.88 -5.92 -14.79
N VAL A 139 -10.65 -7.13 -14.26
CA VAL A 139 -10.20 -8.26 -15.09
C VAL A 139 -11.06 -9.50 -14.90
N MET A 140 -11.01 -10.39 -15.89
CA MET A 140 -11.63 -11.71 -15.86
C MET A 140 -10.66 -12.74 -16.43
N GLY A 141 -10.37 -13.78 -15.64
CA GLY A 141 -9.50 -14.88 -16.05
C GLY A 141 -10.14 -15.75 -17.13
N ILE A 142 -9.32 -16.35 -17.97
CA ILE A 142 -9.80 -17.22 -19.06
C ILE A 142 -10.53 -18.47 -18.57
N ASN A 143 -10.21 -18.93 -17.34
CA ASN A 143 -10.84 -20.07 -16.68
C ASN A 143 -12.05 -19.70 -15.82
N CYS A 144 -12.40 -18.42 -15.75
CA CYS A 144 -13.65 -17.96 -15.12
C CYS A 144 -14.84 -18.32 -16.01
N LYS A 145 -15.84 -18.99 -15.43
CA LYS A 145 -17.04 -19.39 -16.20
C LYS A 145 -17.78 -18.21 -16.81
N LYS A 146 -17.84 -17.08 -16.10
CA LYS A 146 -18.47 -15.85 -16.62
C LYS A 146 -17.79 -15.30 -17.87
N ALA A 147 -16.51 -15.57 -18.10
CA ALA A 147 -15.81 -15.15 -19.32
C ALA A 147 -16.46 -15.72 -20.60
N SER A 148 -17.05 -16.91 -20.53
CA SER A 148 -17.76 -17.54 -21.66
C SER A 148 -19.24 -17.14 -21.76
N ILE A 149 -19.79 -16.47 -20.73
CA ILE A 149 -21.22 -16.10 -20.64
C ILE A 149 -21.44 -14.65 -21.04
N LEU A 150 -20.52 -13.75 -20.62
CA LEU A 150 -20.62 -12.33 -20.92
C LEU A 150 -20.38 -12.06 -22.41
N PRO A 151 -21.17 -11.17 -23.03
CA PRO A 151 -20.94 -10.75 -24.42
C PRO A 151 -19.58 -10.05 -24.58
N ASP A 152 -19.05 -10.05 -25.81
CA ASP A 152 -17.73 -9.52 -26.09
C ASP A 152 -17.60 -8.01 -25.78
N GLU A 153 -18.68 -7.26 -25.88
CA GLU A 153 -18.76 -5.82 -25.58
C GLU A 153 -18.53 -5.51 -24.09
N CYS A 154 -18.62 -6.51 -23.21
CA CYS A 154 -18.23 -6.38 -21.80
C CYS A 154 -16.72 -6.29 -21.62
N PHE A 155 -15.95 -6.55 -22.66
CA PHE A 155 -14.48 -6.57 -22.62
C PHE A 155 -13.90 -5.51 -23.55
N PHE A 156 -12.68 -5.13 -23.29
CA PHE A 156 -11.90 -4.36 -24.25
C PHE A 156 -11.73 -5.18 -25.54
N LEU A 157 -12.02 -4.56 -26.68
CA LEU A 157 -11.82 -5.16 -28.01
C LEU A 157 -10.78 -4.41 -28.80
N ARG A 158 -9.97 -5.14 -29.54
CA ARG A 158 -9.08 -4.64 -30.58
C ARG A 158 -9.15 -5.54 -31.81
N HIS A 159 -9.50 -4.95 -32.96
CA HIS A 159 -9.70 -5.69 -34.21
C HIS A 159 -10.68 -6.85 -34.05
N GLY A 160 -11.78 -6.60 -33.34
CA GLY A 160 -12.84 -7.58 -33.07
C GLY A 160 -12.45 -8.71 -32.12
N LYS A 161 -11.37 -8.60 -31.38
CA LYS A 161 -10.91 -9.62 -30.42
C LYS A 161 -10.75 -9.01 -29.01
N ARG A 162 -11.11 -9.79 -27.99
CA ARG A 162 -10.89 -9.40 -26.60
C ARG A 162 -9.42 -9.09 -26.33
N VAL A 163 -9.15 -8.00 -25.65
CA VAL A 163 -7.81 -7.68 -25.15
C VAL A 163 -7.41 -8.73 -24.14
N TYR A 164 -6.30 -9.40 -24.43
CA TYR A 164 -5.76 -10.50 -23.65
C TYR A 164 -4.36 -10.16 -23.16
N ASP A 165 -4.15 -10.35 -21.88
CA ASP A 165 -2.83 -10.26 -21.24
C ASP A 165 -2.70 -11.36 -20.17
N ARG A 166 -1.65 -12.17 -20.25
CA ARG A 166 -1.25 -13.16 -19.24
C ARG A 166 -2.44 -14.00 -18.69
N SER A 167 -3.25 -14.59 -19.56
CA SER A 167 -4.42 -15.41 -19.22
C SER A 167 -5.61 -14.64 -18.63
N ARG A 168 -5.72 -13.36 -18.90
CA ARG A 168 -6.81 -12.49 -18.43
C ARG A 168 -7.35 -11.61 -19.54
N TYR A 169 -8.60 -11.21 -19.41
CA TYR A 169 -9.29 -10.24 -20.24
C TYR A 169 -9.58 -8.98 -19.45
N GLN A 170 -9.44 -7.80 -20.09
CA GLN A 170 -9.83 -6.52 -19.52
C GLN A 170 -11.34 -6.34 -19.65
N LEU A 171 -12.04 -6.11 -18.54
CA LEU A 171 -13.46 -5.71 -18.52
C LEU A 171 -13.62 -4.23 -18.85
N ASP A 172 -14.73 -3.87 -19.45
CA ASP A 172 -15.07 -2.47 -19.78
C ASP A 172 -16.13 -1.92 -18.82
N PHE A 173 -15.72 -1.07 -17.90
CA PHE A 173 -16.61 -0.45 -16.90
C PHE A 173 -17.64 0.52 -17.49
N ARG A 174 -17.62 0.78 -18.80
CA ARG A 174 -18.70 1.52 -19.48
C ARG A 174 -19.91 0.62 -19.74
N HIS A 175 -19.73 -0.70 -19.72
CA HIS A 175 -20.82 -1.65 -20.03
C HIS A 175 -21.67 -1.92 -18.78
N PRO A 176 -23.04 -1.78 -18.86
CA PRO A 176 -23.94 -1.94 -17.70
C PRO A 176 -23.84 -3.30 -17.00
N LEU A 177 -23.67 -4.41 -17.75
CA LEU A 177 -23.53 -5.75 -17.16
C LEU A 177 -22.25 -5.90 -16.36
N VAL A 178 -21.17 -5.17 -16.71
CA VAL A 178 -19.93 -5.15 -15.92
C VAL A 178 -20.20 -4.43 -14.61
N ILE A 179 -20.80 -3.24 -14.65
CA ILE A 179 -21.17 -2.48 -13.44
C ILE A 179 -22.07 -3.27 -12.51
N GLU A 180 -23.10 -3.96 -13.04
CA GLU A 180 -23.97 -4.83 -12.27
C GLU A 180 -23.17 -5.94 -11.58
N HIS A 181 -22.35 -6.67 -12.34
CA HIS A 181 -21.53 -7.76 -11.83
C HIS A 181 -20.58 -7.32 -10.72
N VAL A 182 -19.78 -6.27 -10.95
CA VAL A 182 -18.79 -5.84 -9.95
C VAL A 182 -19.44 -5.23 -8.70
N THR A 183 -20.63 -4.63 -8.86
CA THR A 183 -21.42 -4.12 -7.72
C THR A 183 -21.98 -5.26 -6.87
N GLU A 184 -22.49 -6.33 -7.50
CA GLU A 184 -22.92 -7.55 -6.80
C GLU A 184 -21.77 -8.21 -6.03
N VAL A 185 -20.55 -8.20 -6.59
CA VAL A 185 -19.35 -8.71 -5.90
C VAL A 185 -19.08 -7.90 -4.63
N ILE A 186 -19.06 -6.57 -4.72
CA ILE A 186 -18.87 -5.72 -3.54
C ILE A 186 -19.97 -5.95 -2.51
N ASP A 187 -21.22 -6.01 -2.95
CA ASP A 187 -22.37 -6.25 -2.04
C ASP A 187 -22.21 -7.59 -1.29
N ARG A 188 -21.80 -8.64 -1.97
CA ARG A 188 -21.56 -9.96 -1.40
C ARG A 188 -20.43 -9.94 -0.38
N VAL A 189 -19.25 -9.42 -0.73
CA VAL A 189 -18.11 -9.42 0.20
C VAL A 189 -18.38 -8.55 1.43
N VAL A 190 -19.07 -7.43 1.27
CA VAL A 190 -19.41 -6.56 2.40
C VAL A 190 -20.53 -7.14 3.27
N ARG A 191 -21.63 -7.61 2.67
CA ARG A 191 -22.83 -8.04 3.42
C ARG A 191 -22.75 -9.48 3.86
N ASP A 192 -22.39 -10.38 2.93
CA ASP A 192 -22.47 -11.82 3.19
C ASP A 192 -21.19 -12.32 3.88
N TYR A 193 -20.01 -11.80 3.50
CA TYR A 193 -18.76 -12.17 4.17
C TYR A 193 -18.40 -11.21 5.32
N GLY A 194 -19.05 -10.05 5.42
CA GLY A 194 -18.84 -9.07 6.47
C GLY A 194 -17.48 -8.38 6.41
N VAL A 195 -16.98 -8.17 5.21
CA VAL A 195 -15.70 -7.52 4.94
C VAL A 195 -15.81 -6.01 5.12
N GLY A 196 -14.83 -5.40 5.80
CA GLY A 196 -14.71 -3.95 5.96
C GLY A 196 -13.49 -3.34 5.27
N TYR A 197 -12.64 -4.18 4.67
CA TYR A 197 -11.42 -3.78 3.96
C TYR A 197 -11.29 -4.54 2.64
N ILE A 198 -10.95 -3.87 1.57
CA ILE A 198 -10.70 -4.48 0.26
C ILE A 198 -9.34 -4.02 -0.27
N LYS A 199 -8.43 -4.95 -0.56
CA LYS A 199 -7.27 -4.69 -1.40
C LYS A 199 -7.70 -4.85 -2.85
N MET A 200 -7.83 -3.72 -3.55
CA MET A 200 -8.27 -3.65 -4.94
C MET A 200 -7.07 -3.59 -5.86
N ASP A 201 -6.79 -4.67 -6.54
CA ASP A 201 -5.61 -4.81 -7.40
C ASP A 201 -5.93 -4.59 -8.88
N TYR A 202 -4.88 -4.39 -9.67
CA TYR A 202 -4.97 -4.23 -11.12
C TYR A 202 -3.67 -4.69 -11.79
N ASN A 203 -3.65 -5.93 -12.29
CA ASN A 203 -2.44 -6.61 -12.78
C ASN A 203 -2.52 -6.96 -14.27
N ILE A 204 -3.26 -6.21 -15.06
CA ILE A 204 -3.34 -6.37 -16.51
C ILE A 204 -2.74 -5.14 -17.22
N GLU A 205 -2.16 -5.36 -18.37
CA GLU A 205 -1.71 -4.30 -19.27
C GLU A 205 -2.71 -4.16 -20.44
N PRO A 206 -3.69 -3.24 -20.36
CA PRO A 206 -4.71 -3.09 -21.40
C PRO A 206 -4.13 -2.50 -22.69
N GLY A 207 -2.87 -2.07 -22.69
CA GLY A 207 -2.17 -1.50 -23.82
C GLY A 207 -2.78 -0.15 -24.26
N ILE A 208 -3.06 -0.02 -25.54
CA ILE A 208 -3.57 1.23 -26.12
C ILE A 208 -5.05 1.49 -25.84
N GLY A 209 -5.78 0.51 -25.28
CA GLY A 209 -7.20 0.64 -24.95
C GLY A 209 -8.14 -0.22 -25.80
N THR A 210 -9.33 0.27 -26.07
CA THR A 210 -10.44 -0.45 -26.73
C THR A 210 -11.08 0.34 -27.85
N GLU A 211 -11.56 -0.35 -28.90
CA GLU A 211 -12.30 0.25 -30.02
C GLU A 211 -13.82 0.34 -29.76
N VAL A 212 -14.33 -0.28 -28.70
CA VAL A 212 -15.77 -0.32 -28.41
C VAL A 212 -16.26 1.10 -28.09
N ASP A 213 -17.28 1.56 -28.81
CA ASP A 213 -17.92 2.88 -28.63
C ASP A 213 -16.93 4.02 -28.31
N ALA A 214 -15.91 4.15 -29.17
CA ALA A 214 -14.83 5.12 -28.97
C ALA A 214 -14.34 5.71 -30.28
N ASP A 215 -13.91 6.97 -30.26
CA ASP A 215 -13.30 7.65 -31.41
C ASP A 215 -11.88 7.15 -31.70
N SER A 216 -11.23 6.59 -30.70
CA SER A 216 -9.90 5.95 -30.79
C SER A 216 -9.69 4.98 -29.64
N PHE A 217 -8.69 4.09 -29.72
CA PHE A 217 -8.37 3.16 -28.63
C PHE A 217 -8.13 3.89 -27.31
N GLY A 218 -7.37 4.97 -27.32
CA GLY A 218 -7.08 5.78 -26.13
C GLY A 218 -8.30 6.55 -25.60
N ASP A 219 -9.26 6.89 -26.43
CA ASP A 219 -10.54 7.44 -26.01
C ASP A 219 -11.35 6.41 -25.22
N GLY A 220 -11.43 5.19 -25.75
CA GLY A 220 -12.09 4.09 -25.04
C GLY A 220 -11.45 3.79 -23.68
N LEU A 221 -10.13 3.82 -23.57
CA LEU A 221 -9.43 3.67 -22.31
C LEU A 221 -9.75 4.80 -21.33
N LEU A 222 -9.71 6.05 -21.78
CA LEU A 222 -10.03 7.20 -20.93
C LEU A 222 -11.47 7.15 -20.39
N GLU A 223 -12.43 6.81 -21.24
CA GLU A 223 -13.83 6.74 -20.82
C GLU A 223 -14.11 5.54 -19.91
N HIS A 224 -13.38 4.41 -20.08
CA HIS A 224 -13.38 3.31 -19.12
C HIS A 224 -12.88 3.75 -17.74
N GLU A 225 -11.74 4.44 -17.66
CA GLU A 225 -11.20 4.96 -16.40
C GLU A 225 -12.16 5.93 -15.72
N ARG A 226 -12.83 6.79 -16.49
CA ARG A 226 -13.86 7.70 -15.97
C ARG A 226 -15.06 6.93 -15.41
N ALA A 227 -15.50 5.88 -16.10
CA ALA A 227 -16.59 5.01 -15.63
C ALA A 227 -16.21 4.24 -14.37
N TYR A 228 -14.98 3.72 -14.29
CA TYR A 228 -14.44 3.07 -13.09
C TYR A 228 -14.44 4.03 -11.88
N LEU A 229 -13.93 5.24 -12.05
CA LEU A 229 -13.91 6.24 -10.98
C LEU A 229 -15.33 6.64 -10.52
N ALA A 230 -16.27 6.79 -11.46
CA ALA A 230 -17.67 7.08 -11.15
C ALA A 230 -18.35 5.93 -10.38
N TRP A 231 -18.08 4.67 -10.77
CA TRP A 231 -18.52 3.49 -10.05
C TRP A 231 -17.94 3.44 -8.63
N LEU A 232 -16.63 3.68 -8.49
CA LEU A 232 -15.94 3.70 -7.19
C LEU A 232 -16.54 4.77 -6.25
N ASP A 233 -16.83 5.97 -6.78
CA ASP A 233 -17.53 7.02 -6.04
C ASP A 233 -18.93 6.57 -5.58
N GLY A 234 -19.62 5.77 -6.40
CA GLY A 234 -20.90 5.12 -6.06
C GLY A 234 -20.76 4.11 -4.93
N ILE A 235 -19.71 3.29 -4.96
CA ILE A 235 -19.41 2.33 -3.89
C ILE A 235 -19.16 3.04 -2.56
N TYR A 236 -18.37 4.11 -2.54
CA TYR A 236 -18.13 4.90 -1.32
C TYR A 236 -19.38 5.62 -0.78
N LYS A 237 -20.33 6.01 -1.64
CA LYS A 237 -21.62 6.52 -1.19
C LYS A 237 -22.47 5.43 -0.52
N LYS A 238 -22.42 4.20 -1.05
CA LYS A 238 -23.17 3.06 -0.52
C LYS A 238 -22.57 2.49 0.75
N TYR A 239 -21.24 2.47 0.85
CA TYR A 239 -20.45 1.94 1.94
C TYR A 239 -19.40 2.96 2.42
N PRO A 240 -19.81 4.01 3.14
CA PRO A 240 -18.91 5.13 3.47
C PRO A 240 -17.75 4.78 4.39
N ASP A 241 -17.88 3.74 5.20
CA ASP A 241 -16.85 3.25 6.12
C ASP A 241 -15.96 2.14 5.50
N LEU A 242 -16.24 1.70 4.26
CA LEU A 242 -15.43 0.71 3.57
C LEU A 242 -14.04 1.28 3.27
N VAL A 243 -13.02 0.54 3.67
CA VAL A 243 -11.62 0.87 3.37
C VAL A 243 -11.23 0.15 2.08
N ILE A 244 -10.70 0.90 1.12
CA ILE A 244 -10.14 0.33 -0.11
C ILE A 244 -8.67 0.74 -0.21
N GLU A 245 -7.81 -0.27 -0.26
CA GLU A 245 -6.41 -0.15 -0.64
C GLU A 245 -6.30 -0.24 -2.15
N ASN A 246 -5.75 0.79 -2.78
CA ASN A 246 -5.40 0.75 -4.20
C ASN A 246 -4.09 -0.01 -4.39
N CYS A 247 -4.08 -0.95 -5.30
CA CYS A 247 -2.91 -1.74 -5.71
C CYS A 247 -2.88 -1.86 -7.23
N SER A 248 -1.71 -2.02 -7.78
CA SER A 248 -1.47 -2.44 -9.16
C SER A 248 -0.07 -3.04 -9.22
N SER A 249 0.05 -4.34 -8.99
CA SER A 249 1.34 -4.99 -8.74
C SER A 249 2.21 -4.14 -7.80
N GLY A 250 1.64 -3.75 -6.67
CA GLY A 250 2.16 -2.70 -5.81
C GLY A 250 1.78 -1.29 -6.29
N GLY A 251 2.76 -0.50 -6.69
CA GLY A 251 2.61 0.94 -6.93
C GLY A 251 2.51 1.38 -8.39
N LEU A 252 2.14 0.53 -9.34
CA LEU A 252 2.12 0.91 -10.76
C LEU A 252 0.98 1.88 -11.13
N ARG A 253 -0.06 2.02 -10.29
CA ARG A 253 -1.18 2.95 -10.50
C ARG A 253 -1.34 3.89 -9.29
N MET A 254 -0.48 4.92 -9.19
CA MET A 254 -0.45 5.91 -8.11
C MET A 254 -0.78 7.32 -8.60
N ASP A 255 -1.77 7.46 -9.46
CA ASP A 255 -2.22 8.77 -9.92
C ASP A 255 -3.14 9.47 -8.90
N TYR A 256 -3.33 10.79 -9.06
CA TYR A 256 -4.14 11.57 -8.13
C TYR A 256 -5.62 11.23 -8.17
N ALA A 257 -6.16 10.67 -9.25
CA ALA A 257 -7.54 10.25 -9.31
C ALA A 257 -7.81 9.09 -8.35
N MET A 258 -6.89 8.12 -8.29
CA MET A 258 -6.93 7.00 -7.36
C MET A 258 -6.61 7.42 -5.92
N LEU A 259 -5.52 8.18 -5.72
CA LEU A 259 -5.09 8.65 -4.39
C LEU A 259 -6.10 9.59 -3.72
N ALA A 260 -6.88 10.35 -4.51
CA ALA A 260 -7.93 11.21 -3.98
C ALA A 260 -9.14 10.43 -3.44
N ARG A 261 -9.32 9.17 -3.81
CA ARG A 261 -10.47 8.33 -3.42
C ARG A 261 -10.12 7.30 -2.36
N ASN A 262 -9.00 6.62 -2.54
CA ASN A 262 -8.62 5.49 -1.70
C ASN A 262 -7.83 5.95 -0.47
N SER A 263 -8.07 5.33 0.67
CA SER A 263 -7.38 5.68 1.92
C SER A 263 -5.99 5.08 2.04
N ILE A 264 -5.70 4.02 1.30
CA ILE A 264 -4.43 3.29 1.33
C ILE A 264 -3.95 3.06 -0.10
N GLN A 265 -2.64 3.09 -0.28
CA GLN A 265 -1.93 2.80 -1.51
C GLN A 265 -0.83 1.77 -1.26
N SER A 266 -0.91 0.63 -1.90
CA SER A 266 0.22 -0.30 -2.04
C SER A 266 1.38 0.38 -2.75
N THR A 267 2.60 0.26 -2.25
CA THR A 267 3.75 0.97 -2.80
C THR A 267 4.64 0.09 -3.67
N SER A 268 4.75 -1.19 -3.36
CA SER A 268 5.55 -2.14 -4.11
C SER A 268 5.27 -3.59 -3.69
N ASP A 269 5.49 -4.55 -4.61
CA ASP A 269 5.52 -5.98 -4.33
C ASP A 269 6.96 -6.51 -4.20
N GLN A 270 7.89 -5.67 -3.72
CA GLN A 270 9.27 -6.09 -3.49
C GLN A 270 9.36 -7.14 -2.39
N GLU A 271 9.87 -8.32 -2.70
CA GLU A 271 10.00 -9.47 -1.79
C GLU A 271 11.32 -9.49 -1.00
N ASP A 272 12.25 -8.60 -1.31
CA ASP A 272 13.51 -8.43 -0.57
C ASP A 272 13.44 -7.17 0.31
N TYR A 273 13.34 -7.35 1.62
CA TYR A 273 13.25 -6.27 2.60
C TYR A 273 14.43 -5.29 2.52
N ARG A 274 15.60 -5.73 2.07
CA ARG A 274 16.82 -4.91 1.92
C ARG A 274 16.67 -3.91 0.79
N ASN A 275 16.08 -4.34 -0.33
CA ASN A 275 15.76 -3.46 -1.46
C ASN A 275 14.55 -2.59 -1.14
N TYR A 276 13.64 -3.10 -0.32
CA TYR A 276 12.44 -2.36 0.10
C TYR A 276 12.78 -1.06 0.86
N ALA A 277 13.94 -0.98 1.53
CA ALA A 277 14.38 0.23 2.24
C ALA A 277 14.41 1.48 1.34
N THR A 278 14.82 1.37 0.06
CA THR A 278 14.78 2.51 -0.89
C THR A 278 13.34 2.93 -1.19
N ILE A 279 12.45 1.97 -1.36
CA ILE A 279 11.01 2.23 -1.59
C ILE A 279 10.43 2.95 -0.37
N SER A 280 10.71 2.45 0.84
CA SER A 280 10.26 3.04 2.10
C SER A 280 10.76 4.47 2.28
N ALA A 281 12.05 4.70 2.04
CA ALA A 281 12.66 6.02 2.16
C ALA A 281 12.03 7.05 1.20
N ASN A 282 11.60 6.61 0.01
CA ASN A 282 11.13 7.49 -1.07
C ASN A 282 9.61 7.51 -1.27
N ALA A 283 8.84 6.59 -0.69
CA ALA A 283 7.40 6.47 -0.93
C ALA A 283 6.64 7.78 -0.72
N ALA A 284 7.05 8.57 0.27
CA ALA A 284 6.43 9.85 0.59
C ALA A 284 6.63 10.96 -0.48
N ILE A 285 7.46 10.72 -1.49
CA ILE A 285 7.54 11.60 -2.68
C ILE A 285 6.25 11.49 -3.51
N GLY A 286 5.76 10.27 -3.71
CA GLY A 286 4.59 9.97 -4.56
C GLY A 286 3.26 9.90 -3.84
N VAL A 287 3.26 9.49 -2.57
CA VAL A 287 2.06 9.18 -1.78
C VAL A 287 2.17 9.86 -0.42
N THR A 288 1.06 10.31 0.15
CA THR A 288 1.12 10.86 1.51
C THR A 288 1.52 9.78 2.52
N PRO A 289 2.28 10.11 3.58
CA PRO A 289 2.73 9.11 4.56
C PRO A 289 1.62 8.23 5.12
N GLU A 290 0.48 8.83 5.41
CA GLU A 290 -0.69 8.14 5.98
C GLU A 290 -1.46 7.25 4.97
N GLN A 291 -1.11 7.30 3.68
CA GLN A 291 -1.66 6.40 2.65
C GLN A 291 -0.68 5.32 2.21
N ALA A 292 0.63 5.55 2.33
CA ALA A 292 1.67 4.69 1.77
C ALA A 292 1.80 3.38 2.57
N ALA A 293 1.24 2.29 2.08
CA ALA A 293 1.38 0.97 2.68
C ALA A 293 2.75 0.37 2.33
N ILE A 294 3.48 0.00 3.36
CA ILE A 294 4.82 -0.59 3.27
C ILE A 294 4.79 -1.98 3.89
N TRP A 295 5.20 -2.97 3.14
CA TRP A 295 5.34 -4.32 3.62
C TRP A 295 6.40 -4.44 4.72
N SER A 296 6.04 -5.12 5.81
CA SER A 296 6.93 -5.67 6.82
C SER A 296 6.67 -7.16 6.94
N TYR A 297 7.61 -7.99 6.53
CA TYR A 297 7.43 -9.45 6.47
C TYR A 297 8.64 -10.16 7.09
N PRO A 298 8.72 -10.27 8.42
CA PRO A 298 9.77 -11.06 9.05
C PRO A 298 9.87 -12.45 8.44
N LEU A 299 11.06 -12.81 7.97
CA LEU A 299 11.30 -14.08 7.31
C LEU A 299 11.21 -15.23 8.33
N ARG A 300 10.75 -16.42 7.90
CA ARG A 300 10.63 -17.58 8.80
C ARG A 300 11.92 -17.86 9.57
N ASP A 301 13.07 -17.87 8.90
CA ASP A 301 14.38 -18.20 9.43
C ASP A 301 15.34 -17.00 9.52
N GLY A 302 14.82 -15.79 9.71
CA GLY A 302 15.61 -14.55 9.80
C GLY A 302 16.29 -14.32 11.15
N THR A 303 17.03 -13.21 11.26
CA THR A 303 17.68 -12.75 12.50
C THR A 303 16.86 -11.68 13.21
N LYS A 304 17.28 -11.24 14.40
CA LYS A 304 16.69 -10.10 15.10
C LYS A 304 16.87 -8.80 14.31
N GLU A 305 18.04 -8.56 13.73
CA GLU A 305 18.32 -7.37 12.91
C GLU A 305 17.48 -7.37 11.62
N GLU A 306 17.19 -8.54 11.04
CA GLU A 306 16.28 -8.66 9.89
C GLU A 306 14.86 -8.19 10.27
N VAL A 307 14.33 -8.59 11.44
CA VAL A 307 13.02 -8.10 11.92
C VAL A 307 13.04 -6.60 12.16
N ILE A 308 14.08 -6.08 12.83
CA ILE A 308 14.23 -4.65 13.09
C ILE A 308 14.25 -3.87 11.78
N PHE A 309 15.01 -4.34 10.80
CA PHE A 309 15.10 -3.71 9.49
C PHE A 309 13.74 -3.68 8.77
N ASN A 310 13.02 -4.81 8.75
CA ASN A 310 11.67 -4.91 8.20
C ASN A 310 10.71 -3.91 8.86
N MET A 311 10.71 -3.84 10.19
CA MET A 311 9.85 -2.93 10.92
C MET A 311 10.19 -1.46 10.63
N VAL A 312 11.48 -1.08 10.64
CA VAL A 312 11.90 0.30 10.34
C VAL A 312 11.46 0.71 8.93
N ASN A 313 11.44 -0.20 7.95
CA ASN A 313 10.88 0.10 6.64
C ASN A 313 9.45 0.64 6.71
N ALA A 314 8.63 0.16 7.66
CA ALA A 314 7.20 0.47 7.69
C ALA A 314 6.78 1.54 8.72
N LEU A 315 7.60 1.77 9.77
CA LEU A 315 7.22 2.55 10.95
C LEU A 315 6.87 4.02 10.71
N LEU A 316 7.34 4.63 9.63
CA LEU A 316 7.05 6.03 9.29
C LEU A 316 5.86 6.21 8.33
N LEU A 317 5.26 5.11 7.88
CA LEU A 317 4.21 5.08 6.86
C LEU A 317 3.04 4.21 7.36
N ARG A 318 2.35 3.47 6.50
CA ARG A 318 1.32 2.51 6.93
C ARG A 318 1.94 1.12 7.04
N ILE A 319 1.88 0.53 8.22
CA ILE A 319 2.38 -0.84 8.40
C ILE A 319 1.45 -1.82 7.69
N HIS A 320 1.99 -2.49 6.67
CA HIS A 320 1.39 -3.63 6.00
C HIS A 320 2.16 -4.87 6.46
N GLN A 321 1.80 -5.38 7.63
CA GLN A 321 2.45 -6.54 8.23
C GLN A 321 2.11 -7.80 7.45
N SER A 322 3.07 -8.68 7.27
CA SER A 322 2.90 -10.01 6.67
C SER A 322 3.94 -10.99 7.22
N GLY A 323 4.23 -12.05 6.48
CA GLY A 323 5.16 -13.10 6.89
C GLY A 323 4.54 -14.14 7.81
N HIS A 324 5.29 -15.20 8.11
CA HIS A 324 4.83 -16.30 8.94
C HIS A 324 4.91 -15.99 10.44
N LEU A 325 4.20 -14.96 10.91
CA LEU A 325 4.26 -14.50 12.31
C LEU A 325 3.97 -15.60 13.34
N ALA A 326 3.16 -16.58 12.99
CA ALA A 326 2.85 -17.72 13.87
C ALA A 326 4.02 -18.70 14.06
N GLU A 327 5.07 -18.59 13.23
CA GLU A 327 6.16 -19.58 13.18
C GLU A 327 7.54 -19.01 13.56
N ILE A 328 7.68 -17.69 13.68
CA ILE A 328 8.95 -17.06 14.09
C ILE A 328 9.21 -17.25 15.59
N SER A 329 10.48 -17.12 16.01
CA SER A 329 10.82 -17.30 17.43
C SER A 329 10.16 -16.24 18.31
N PRO A 330 9.90 -16.56 19.60
CA PRO A 330 9.27 -15.60 20.53
C PRO A 330 10.03 -14.27 20.62
N GLU A 331 11.36 -14.30 20.65
CA GLU A 331 12.14 -13.05 20.72
C GLU A 331 12.02 -12.19 19.45
N ARG A 332 11.86 -12.83 18.30
CA ARG A 332 11.64 -12.11 17.04
C ARG A 332 10.20 -11.58 16.97
N PHE A 333 9.24 -12.33 17.47
CA PHE A 333 7.85 -11.90 17.57
C PHE A 333 7.70 -10.67 18.48
N GLU A 334 8.39 -10.66 19.64
CA GLU A 334 8.39 -9.50 20.54
C GLU A 334 8.97 -8.23 19.88
N LEU A 335 9.95 -8.35 18.97
CA LEU A 335 10.43 -7.21 18.19
C LEU A 335 9.38 -6.67 17.21
N VAL A 336 8.59 -7.54 16.57
CA VAL A 336 7.45 -7.11 15.74
C VAL A 336 6.43 -6.34 16.58
N LYS A 337 6.05 -6.93 17.70
CA LYS A 337 5.10 -6.33 18.66
C LYS A 337 5.59 -4.98 19.16
N GLU A 338 6.85 -4.89 19.58
CA GLU A 338 7.48 -3.64 20.03
C GLU A 338 7.43 -2.57 18.93
N GLY A 339 7.71 -2.94 17.67
CA GLY A 339 7.62 -2.02 16.53
C GLY A 339 6.19 -1.52 16.30
N ILE A 340 5.19 -2.41 16.38
CA ILE A 340 3.78 -2.05 16.26
C ILE A 340 3.35 -1.14 17.43
N ASP A 341 3.78 -1.42 18.66
CA ASP A 341 3.50 -0.59 19.83
C ASP A 341 4.13 0.81 19.64
N CYS A 342 5.39 0.89 19.20
CA CYS A 342 6.07 2.14 18.87
C CYS A 342 5.30 2.92 17.79
N TYR A 343 4.87 2.27 16.72
CA TYR A 343 4.06 2.89 15.67
C TYR A 343 2.76 3.48 16.22
N LYS A 344 2.06 2.76 17.09
CA LYS A 344 0.79 3.24 17.70
C LYS A 344 1.00 4.48 18.56
N GLU A 345 2.18 4.65 19.17
CA GLU A 345 2.54 5.85 19.92
C GLU A 345 2.76 7.06 19.01
N ILE A 346 3.36 6.87 17.81
CA ILE A 346 3.76 7.97 16.92
C ILE A 346 2.76 8.26 15.79
N ARG A 347 1.89 7.33 15.42
CA ARG A 347 1.05 7.38 14.22
C ARG A 347 0.12 8.60 14.14
N SER A 348 -0.31 9.14 15.29
CA SER A 348 -1.15 10.34 15.32
C SER A 348 -0.47 11.57 14.73
N GLY A 349 0.87 11.64 14.79
CA GLY A 349 1.66 12.71 14.18
C GLY A 349 1.90 12.48 12.68
N ILE A 350 1.96 11.24 12.23
CA ILE A 350 2.28 10.88 10.83
C ILE A 350 1.27 11.50 9.85
N LYS A 351 -0.02 11.46 10.18
CA LYS A 351 -1.10 11.97 9.32
C LYS A 351 -1.02 13.46 9.00
N ASP A 352 -0.35 14.23 9.84
CA ASP A 352 -0.18 15.68 9.68
C ASP A 352 1.27 16.05 9.33
N GLY A 353 2.16 15.06 9.30
CA GLY A 353 3.58 15.24 9.06
C GLY A 353 3.93 15.50 7.60
N VAL A 354 5.10 16.07 7.38
CA VAL A 354 5.68 16.25 6.04
C VAL A 354 7.01 15.50 5.95
N PRO A 355 7.34 14.94 4.78
CA PRO A 355 8.57 14.20 4.60
C PRO A 355 9.82 15.05 4.83
N PHE A 356 10.90 14.39 5.26
CA PHE A 356 12.20 14.99 5.53
C PHE A 356 13.32 14.02 5.10
N TRP A 357 14.27 14.49 4.29
CA TRP A 357 15.39 13.70 3.79
C TRP A 357 16.73 14.38 4.10
N PRO A 358 17.34 14.14 5.27
CA PRO A 358 18.58 14.80 5.66
C PRO A 358 19.76 14.51 4.73
N MET A 359 19.78 13.34 4.09
CA MET A 359 20.79 12.91 3.14
C MET A 359 20.35 13.03 1.67
N GLY A 360 19.19 13.66 1.40
CA GLY A 360 18.54 13.62 0.09
C GLY A 360 17.77 12.33 -0.16
N TRP A 361 17.15 12.22 -1.33
CA TRP A 361 16.49 10.97 -1.72
C TRP A 361 17.52 9.86 -2.01
N ALA A 362 17.14 8.62 -1.77
CA ALA A 362 18.01 7.47 -1.99
C ALA A 362 17.74 6.81 -3.35
N ASP A 363 18.78 6.38 -4.03
CA ASP A 363 18.66 5.45 -5.15
C ASP A 363 18.91 3.99 -4.69
N ASN A 364 18.82 3.05 -5.64
CA ASN A 364 18.98 1.63 -5.33
C ASN A 364 20.43 1.24 -4.97
N GLU A 365 21.41 2.06 -5.29
CA GLU A 365 22.83 1.81 -5.05
C GLU A 365 23.31 2.40 -3.72
N GLU A 366 22.53 3.30 -3.12
CA GLU A 366 22.88 3.93 -1.85
C GLU A 366 23.05 2.90 -0.73
N LYS A 367 24.16 3.01 -0.01
CA LYS A 367 24.52 2.10 1.09
C LYS A 367 23.97 2.56 2.44
N HIS A 368 23.83 3.85 2.63
CA HIS A 368 23.30 4.48 3.82
C HIS A 368 22.10 5.34 3.44
N LEU A 369 20.99 5.16 4.11
CA LEU A 369 19.76 5.90 3.86
C LEU A 369 19.27 6.54 5.15
N ALA A 370 18.66 7.73 5.01
CA ALA A 370 17.92 8.36 6.09
C ALA A 370 16.70 9.07 5.51
N ALA A 371 15.54 8.73 6.01
CA ALA A 371 14.28 9.37 5.65
C ALA A 371 13.40 9.51 6.88
N GLY A 372 12.70 10.62 6.99
CA GLY A 372 11.92 10.95 8.16
C GLY A 372 10.62 11.66 7.85
N ILE A 373 9.88 11.93 8.90
CA ILE A 373 8.65 12.73 8.87
C ILE A 373 8.75 13.79 9.96
N ARG A 374 8.65 15.06 9.57
CA ARG A 374 8.50 16.19 10.47
C ARG A 374 7.02 16.30 10.86
N VAL A 375 6.73 16.07 12.13
CA VAL A 375 5.37 16.10 12.67
C VAL A 375 5.12 17.38 13.49
N PRO A 376 3.86 17.75 13.77
CA PRO A 376 3.56 18.88 14.65
C PRO A 376 4.22 18.77 16.03
N GLY A 377 4.58 19.89 16.64
CA GLY A 377 5.20 19.94 17.97
C GLY A 377 6.73 19.87 17.97
N ASP A 378 7.37 20.29 16.87
CA ASP A 378 8.83 20.34 16.74
C ASP A 378 9.50 18.97 16.95
N VAL A 379 8.95 17.95 16.33
CA VAL A 379 9.44 16.56 16.36
C VAL A 379 9.67 16.04 14.95
N ILE A 380 10.76 15.31 14.76
CA ILE A 380 11.01 14.49 13.57
C ILE A 380 11.18 13.03 14.02
N TYR A 381 10.50 12.11 13.34
CA TYR A 381 10.81 10.69 13.38
C TYR A 381 11.65 10.35 12.17
N LEU A 382 12.80 9.69 12.38
CA LEU A 382 13.82 9.44 11.36
C LEU A 382 14.23 7.98 11.33
N GLY A 383 13.93 7.28 10.23
CA GLY A 383 14.49 5.97 9.92
C GLY A 383 15.89 6.14 9.34
N VAL A 384 16.83 5.32 9.81
CA VAL A 384 18.22 5.27 9.31
C VAL A 384 18.58 3.83 9.02
N TRP A 385 19.12 3.58 7.83
CA TRP A 385 19.45 2.23 7.34
C TRP A 385 20.91 2.17 6.86
N ARG A 386 21.58 1.04 7.14
CA ARG A 386 22.82 0.62 6.49
C ARG A 386 22.56 -0.65 5.67
N ARG A 387 22.75 -0.57 4.35
CA ARG A 387 22.67 -1.73 3.43
C ARG A 387 24.04 -2.26 3.01
N GLY A 388 25.12 -1.52 3.34
CA GLY A 388 26.50 -1.83 3.00
C GLY A 388 27.40 -0.63 3.29
N GLY A 389 28.55 -0.57 2.65
CA GLY A 389 29.52 0.52 2.87
C GLY A 389 30.15 0.48 4.27
N GLU A 390 30.68 1.59 4.72
CA GLU A 390 31.34 1.73 6.03
C GLU A 390 30.36 1.53 7.19
N ALA A 391 30.82 0.95 8.29
CA ALA A 391 30.04 0.75 9.48
C ALA A 391 29.69 2.07 10.19
N GLY A 392 30.60 3.03 10.12
CA GLY A 392 30.43 4.39 10.65
C GLY A 392 30.06 5.36 9.54
N PHE A 393 29.03 6.17 9.75
CA PHE A 393 28.60 7.22 8.81
C PHE A 393 27.86 8.34 9.56
N GLU A 394 27.64 9.44 8.87
CA GLU A 394 27.04 10.65 9.46
C GLU A 394 25.74 11.02 8.76
N VAL A 395 24.73 11.41 9.55
CA VAL A 395 23.47 11.95 9.07
C VAL A 395 23.36 13.41 9.50
N PRO A 396 23.39 14.39 8.58
CA PRO A 396 23.32 15.81 8.92
C PRO A 396 21.91 16.17 9.41
N LEU A 397 21.81 16.90 10.51
CA LEU A 397 20.55 17.37 11.10
C LEU A 397 20.47 18.90 11.20
N ASP A 398 21.37 19.63 10.54
CA ASP A 398 21.41 21.09 10.51
C ASP A 398 20.13 21.70 9.92
N ARG A 399 19.49 21.02 8.97
CA ARG A 399 18.20 21.39 8.38
C ARG A 399 16.98 20.90 9.17
N ALA A 400 17.17 20.08 10.20
CA ALA A 400 16.06 19.56 10.99
C ALA A 400 15.26 20.67 11.68
N PHE A 401 15.94 21.46 12.51
CA PHE A 401 15.41 22.64 13.18
C PHE A 401 16.51 23.71 13.27
N PRO A 402 16.66 24.58 12.25
CA PRO A 402 17.75 25.55 12.18
C PRO A 402 17.83 26.42 13.42
N GLY A 403 19.05 26.51 14.01
CA GLY A 403 19.31 27.33 15.17
C GLY A 403 18.81 26.84 16.52
N LYS A 404 18.21 25.64 16.57
CA LYS A 404 17.70 25.03 17.80
C LYS A 404 18.68 24.00 18.36
N GLU A 405 18.63 23.81 19.68
CA GLU A 405 19.26 22.67 20.35
C GLU A 405 18.36 21.45 20.23
N LEU A 406 18.95 20.31 19.92
CA LEU A 406 18.19 19.06 19.64
C LEU A 406 18.49 18.00 20.70
N GLU A 407 17.48 17.21 21.00
CA GLU A 407 17.58 15.93 21.68
C GLU A 407 17.31 14.83 20.67
N VAL A 408 18.21 13.84 20.60
CA VAL A 408 18.08 12.67 19.70
C VAL A 408 18.02 11.41 20.55
N SER A 409 17.00 10.58 20.32
CA SER A 409 16.84 9.29 20.99
C SER A 409 16.45 8.21 19.99
N CYS A 410 16.98 7.01 20.17
CA CYS A 410 16.50 5.83 19.45
C CYS A 410 15.20 5.34 20.11
N ILE A 411 14.13 5.22 19.34
CA ILE A 411 12.82 4.81 19.85
C ILE A 411 12.43 3.40 19.40
N TYR A 412 13.11 2.86 18.38
CA TYR A 412 12.94 1.45 18.00
C TYR A 412 14.23 0.89 17.37
N PRO A 413 14.69 -0.31 17.82
CA PRO A 413 14.19 -1.04 18.99
C PRO A 413 14.56 -0.32 20.28
N LYS A 414 13.84 -0.60 21.38
CA LYS A 414 14.16 -0.04 22.72
C LYS A 414 15.57 -0.41 23.18
N ALA A 415 15.99 -1.64 22.88
CA ALA A 415 17.37 -2.09 23.09
C ALA A 415 18.26 -1.69 21.93
N CYS A 416 18.47 -0.38 21.75
CA CYS A 416 19.19 0.17 20.59
C CYS A 416 20.70 -0.14 20.60
N GLY A 417 21.33 -0.31 21.78
CA GLY A 417 22.78 -0.43 21.91
C GLY A 417 23.52 0.90 21.70
N ASP A 418 24.84 0.87 21.82
CA ASP A 418 25.70 2.03 21.61
C ASP A 418 26.02 2.22 20.11
N VAL A 419 24.97 2.43 19.30
CA VAL A 419 25.09 2.49 17.84
C VAL A 419 24.98 3.91 17.28
N PHE A 420 24.83 4.93 18.13
CA PHE A 420 24.76 6.32 17.69
C PHE A 420 25.29 7.29 18.74
N HIS A 421 25.73 8.45 18.26
CA HIS A 421 26.06 9.62 19.05
C HIS A 421 25.58 10.88 18.32
N TYR A 422 24.92 11.79 19.02
CA TYR A 422 24.54 13.09 18.46
C TYR A 422 25.49 14.15 18.91
N ASP A 423 26.16 14.84 17.97
CA ASP A 423 27.00 15.98 18.19
C ASP A 423 26.21 17.28 17.96
N ASP A 424 25.87 17.96 19.04
CA ASP A 424 25.07 19.19 18.98
C ASP A 424 25.85 20.38 18.39
N TYR A 425 27.18 20.34 18.37
CA TYR A 425 28.00 21.39 17.77
C TYR A 425 27.99 21.33 16.24
N SER A 426 28.24 20.17 15.68
CA SER A 426 28.17 19.93 14.23
C SER A 426 26.76 19.69 13.71
N LYS A 427 25.76 19.51 14.59
CA LYS A 427 24.40 19.09 14.25
C LYS A 427 24.37 17.79 13.44
N THR A 428 25.21 16.84 13.84
CA THR A 428 25.39 15.56 13.11
C THR A 428 25.03 14.38 13.99
N LEU A 429 24.22 13.48 13.48
CA LEU A 429 23.96 12.17 14.08
C LEU A 429 24.97 11.19 13.52
N GLN A 430 25.96 10.82 14.33
CA GLN A 430 26.98 9.83 14.04
C GLN A 430 26.40 8.44 14.29
N ILE A 431 26.43 7.58 13.29
CA ILE A 431 25.91 6.22 13.33
C ILE A 431 27.08 5.22 13.25
N HIS A 432 27.00 4.16 14.04
CA HIS A 432 27.88 3.01 13.94
C HIS A 432 27.07 1.73 13.92
N PHE A 433 26.74 1.22 12.73
CA PHE A 433 26.06 -0.06 12.55
C PHE A 433 27.10 -1.13 12.19
N PRO A 434 27.53 -2.01 13.10
CA PRO A 434 28.63 -2.95 12.86
C PRO A 434 28.27 -4.00 11.78
N GLU A 435 27.00 -4.36 11.65
CA GLU A 435 26.56 -5.36 10.66
C GLU A 435 25.90 -4.67 9.46
N THR A 436 25.95 -5.30 8.30
CA THR A 436 25.14 -4.91 7.13
C THR A 436 23.66 -5.23 7.41
N TYR A 437 22.78 -4.45 6.81
CA TYR A 437 21.32 -4.57 6.96
C TYR A 437 20.85 -4.31 8.40
N MET A 438 21.44 -3.29 9.03
CA MET A 438 20.93 -2.71 10.28
C MET A 438 20.09 -1.47 10.00
N ALA A 439 19.08 -1.26 10.83
CA ALA A 439 18.24 -0.06 10.79
C ALA A 439 17.75 0.32 12.18
N ARG A 440 17.52 1.61 12.42
CA ARG A 440 16.97 2.15 13.67
C ARG A 440 16.02 3.30 13.40
N LEU A 441 15.02 3.44 14.26
CA LEU A 441 14.12 4.60 14.25
C LEU A 441 14.50 5.56 15.36
N PHE A 442 14.74 6.80 15.00
CA PHE A 442 15.09 7.88 15.92
C PHE A 442 13.96 8.88 16.06
N GLN A 443 13.89 9.50 17.24
CA GLN A 443 13.11 10.68 17.50
C GLN A 443 14.07 11.86 17.72
N ILE A 444 13.82 12.97 17.02
CA ILE A 444 14.56 14.22 17.13
C ILE A 444 13.58 15.29 17.62
N LYS A 445 13.89 15.93 18.73
CA LYS A 445 13.08 16.99 19.34
C LYS A 445 13.89 18.25 19.56
N VAL A 446 13.21 19.38 19.53
CA VAL A 446 13.76 20.62 20.09
C VAL A 446 13.74 20.51 21.62
N LYS A 447 14.90 20.88 22.28
CA LYS A 447 15.02 20.91 23.74
C LYS A 447 14.21 22.03 24.35
#